data_2bc2400157022ca1dbe6f567128a5c2b
#
_entry.id   2bc2400157022ca1dbe6f567128a5c2b
#
_cell.length_a   1.000
_cell.length_b   1.000
_cell.length_c   1.000
_cell.angle_alpha   90.00
_cell.angle_beta   90.00
_cell.angle_gamma   90.00
#
_symmetry.space_group_name_H-M   'P 1'
#
loop_
_entity.id
_entity.type
_entity.pdbx_description
1 polymer ?
#
loop_
_entity_poly.entity_id
_entity_poly.type
_entity_poly.pdbx_seq_one_letter_code
_entity_poly.pdbx_strand_id
1 'polypeptide(L)'
;GVGGRDLTEQVGGISTLTAIDLLEKDPRTDHVIIISKPPSEKVCSKILSKIERSSKTFTVCFLGSPLLQLSSNARQATTLESAALQAANQEIKPINSVSKNTGAAKRILGLYAGGTLAAEAQIILIDYGFSVTSNAPVPGALPIGSGNLQHTIIDLGADEYTQGRPHPMIEPSVRSAPFLKACDDP
;
A
#
# COMPACT_ATOMS: atom_id res chain seq x y z
N GLY A 1 4.04 -2.84 13.59
CA GLY A 1 3.50 -3.51 12.41
C GLY A 1 3.49 -5.03 12.56
N VAL A 2 2.50 -5.68 11.98
CA VAL A 2 2.33 -7.16 12.11
C VAL A 2 2.88 -7.94 10.91
N GLY A 3 3.31 -7.25 9.85
CA GLY A 3 3.86 -7.86 8.64
C GLY A 3 2.79 -8.42 7.69
N GLY A 4 3.06 -8.35 6.39
CA GLY A 4 2.09 -8.76 5.35
C GLY A 4 1.79 -10.27 5.30
N ARG A 5 2.69 -11.10 5.79
CA ARG A 5 2.47 -12.57 5.86
C ARG A 5 1.33 -12.96 6.79
N ASP A 6 1.06 -12.16 7.83
CA ASP A 6 -0.05 -12.42 8.76
C ASP A 6 -1.39 -12.50 8.03
N LEU A 7 -1.58 -11.70 6.97
CA LEU A 7 -2.83 -11.56 6.23
C LEU A 7 -3.04 -12.62 5.13
N THR A 8 -2.12 -13.57 5.01
CA THR A 8 -2.28 -14.73 4.11
C THR A 8 -3.29 -15.72 4.69
N GLU A 9 -3.93 -16.51 3.83
CA GLU A 9 -4.85 -17.56 4.26
C GLU A 9 -4.17 -18.59 5.17
N GLN A 10 -2.89 -18.88 4.91
CA GLN A 10 -2.10 -19.85 5.66
C GLN A 10 -1.89 -19.42 7.11
N VAL A 11 -1.63 -18.14 7.37
CA VAL A 11 -1.45 -17.60 8.72
C VAL A 11 -2.78 -17.20 9.35
N GLY A 12 -3.71 -16.75 8.55
CA GLY A 12 -5.10 -16.52 8.97
C GLY A 12 -5.36 -15.24 9.75
N GLY A 13 -4.44 -14.26 9.74
CA GLY A 13 -4.62 -12.95 10.36
C GLY A 13 -4.46 -12.94 11.89
N ILE A 14 -3.74 -13.93 12.45
CA ILE A 14 -3.65 -14.13 13.92
C ILE A 14 -3.17 -12.86 14.63
N SER A 15 -2.07 -12.25 14.17
CA SER A 15 -1.49 -11.08 14.82
C SER A 15 -2.38 -9.85 14.65
N THR A 16 -2.97 -9.66 13.48
CA THR A 16 -3.88 -8.55 13.20
C THR A 16 -5.15 -8.65 14.06
N LEU A 17 -5.76 -9.82 14.12
CA LEU A 17 -6.96 -10.05 14.93
C LEU A 17 -6.68 -9.87 16.43
N THR A 18 -5.52 -10.33 16.90
CA THR A 18 -5.08 -10.11 18.29
C THR A 18 -4.84 -8.62 18.57
N ALA A 19 -4.21 -7.90 17.64
CA ALA A 19 -4.00 -6.46 17.79
C ALA A 19 -5.33 -5.70 17.89
N ILE A 20 -6.33 -6.06 17.08
CA ILE A 20 -7.68 -5.46 17.17
C ILE A 20 -8.28 -5.74 18.56
N ASP A 21 -8.15 -6.97 19.11
CA ASP A 21 -8.67 -7.30 20.44
C ASP A 21 -8.00 -6.50 21.56
N LEU A 22 -6.70 -6.24 21.43
CA LEU A 22 -5.98 -5.42 22.39
C LEU A 22 -6.41 -3.96 22.33
N LEU A 23 -6.57 -3.41 21.12
CA LEU A 23 -7.03 -2.03 20.92
C LEU A 23 -8.50 -1.85 21.33
N GLU A 24 -9.35 -2.86 21.16
CA GLU A 24 -10.73 -2.84 21.64
C GLU A 24 -10.80 -2.63 23.17
N LYS A 25 -9.87 -3.25 23.89
CA LYS A 25 -9.79 -3.18 25.36
C LYS A 25 -9.09 -1.92 25.88
N ASP A 26 -8.38 -1.20 25.04
CA ASP A 26 -7.68 0.03 25.46
C ASP A 26 -8.67 1.21 25.54
N PRO A 27 -8.91 1.75 26.73
CA PRO A 27 -9.85 2.87 26.90
C PRO A 27 -9.36 4.19 26.29
N ARG A 28 -8.08 4.28 25.90
CA ARG A 28 -7.50 5.47 25.26
C ARG A 28 -7.57 5.40 23.74
N THR A 29 -7.99 4.29 23.17
CA THR A 29 -8.15 4.11 21.72
C THR A 29 -9.60 4.31 21.34
N ASP A 30 -9.91 5.35 20.57
CA ASP A 30 -11.26 5.63 20.07
C ASP A 30 -11.39 5.23 18.59
N HIS A 31 -10.28 5.32 17.85
CA HIS A 31 -10.21 5.05 16.41
C HIS A 31 -9.02 4.16 16.07
N VAL A 32 -9.26 3.18 15.19
CA VAL A 32 -8.23 2.24 14.73
C VAL A 32 -8.05 2.37 13.22
N ILE A 33 -6.81 2.53 12.78
CA ILE A 33 -6.47 2.52 11.35
C ILE A 33 -5.82 1.17 11.03
N ILE A 34 -6.35 0.48 10.02
CA ILE A 34 -5.76 -0.76 9.49
C ILE A 34 -5.22 -0.46 8.09
N ILE A 35 -3.90 -0.53 7.92
CA ILE A 35 -3.22 -0.30 6.65
C ILE A 35 -2.46 -1.55 6.25
N SER A 36 -2.72 -2.06 5.04
CA SER A 36 -1.97 -3.20 4.48
C SER A 36 -2.16 -3.33 2.96
N LYS A 37 -1.41 -4.25 2.35
CA LYS A 37 -1.82 -4.86 1.08
C LYS A 37 -3.10 -5.67 1.32
N PRO A 38 -3.90 -5.99 0.27
CA PRO A 38 -5.13 -6.74 0.45
C PRO A 38 -4.89 -8.07 1.17
N PRO A 39 -5.65 -8.37 2.23
CA PRO A 39 -5.64 -9.69 2.86
C PRO A 39 -6.27 -10.75 1.94
N SER A 40 -6.04 -12.03 2.22
CA SER A 40 -6.83 -13.09 1.59
C SER A 40 -8.32 -12.92 1.93
N GLU A 41 -9.23 -13.40 1.08
CA GLU A 41 -10.68 -13.23 1.27
C GLU A 41 -11.16 -13.73 2.64
N LYS A 42 -10.65 -14.89 3.07
CA LYS A 42 -11.00 -15.46 4.38
C LYS A 42 -10.53 -14.59 5.54
N VAL A 43 -9.33 -14.02 5.43
CA VAL A 43 -8.77 -13.14 6.48
C VAL A 43 -9.50 -11.80 6.45
N CYS A 44 -9.78 -11.26 5.27
CA CYS A 44 -10.58 -10.06 5.11
C CYS A 44 -11.93 -10.20 5.82
N SER A 45 -12.66 -11.27 5.54
CA SER A 45 -13.97 -11.53 6.18
C SER A 45 -13.88 -11.61 7.70
N LYS A 46 -12.83 -12.24 8.25
CA LYS A 46 -12.62 -12.30 9.71
C LYS A 46 -12.36 -10.90 10.30
N ILE A 47 -11.53 -10.09 9.62
CA ILE A 47 -11.24 -8.73 10.07
C ILE A 47 -12.52 -7.88 10.04
N LEU A 48 -13.28 -7.90 8.93
CA LEU A 48 -14.51 -7.15 8.81
C LEU A 48 -15.56 -7.56 9.84
N SER A 49 -15.73 -8.86 10.08
CA SER A 49 -16.64 -9.37 11.14
C SER A 49 -16.22 -8.93 12.54
N LYS A 50 -14.91 -8.74 12.77
CA LYS A 50 -14.39 -8.25 14.05
C LYS A 50 -14.61 -6.76 14.20
N ILE A 51 -14.41 -5.99 13.15
CA ILE A 51 -14.71 -4.56 13.09
C ILE A 51 -16.21 -4.30 13.37
N GLU A 52 -17.09 -5.04 12.72
CA GLU A 52 -18.54 -4.92 12.89
C GLU A 52 -18.98 -5.06 14.36
N ARG A 53 -18.31 -5.92 15.11
CA ARG A 53 -18.63 -6.19 16.54
C ARG A 53 -17.90 -5.26 17.51
N SER A 54 -17.04 -4.40 17.01
CA SER A 54 -16.24 -3.49 17.84
C SER A 54 -17.03 -2.26 18.25
N SER A 55 -16.74 -1.76 19.44
CA SER A 55 -17.24 -0.47 19.93
C SER A 55 -16.46 0.72 19.37
N LYS A 56 -15.32 0.47 18.73
CA LYS A 56 -14.43 1.49 18.17
C LYS A 56 -14.80 1.85 16.75
N THR A 57 -14.31 2.99 16.29
CA THR A 57 -14.40 3.37 14.88
C THR A 57 -13.13 2.95 14.12
N PHE A 58 -13.27 2.68 12.80
CA PHE A 58 -12.18 2.18 11.99
C PHE A 58 -12.01 2.96 10.70
N THR A 59 -10.76 3.10 10.26
CA THR A 59 -10.40 3.38 8.88
C THR A 59 -9.64 2.19 8.32
N VAL A 60 -10.16 1.59 7.23
CA VAL A 60 -9.59 0.41 6.59
C VAL A 60 -8.97 0.82 5.26
N CYS A 61 -7.67 0.66 5.13
CA CYS A 61 -6.91 0.93 3.90
C CYS A 61 -6.20 -0.34 3.44
N PHE A 62 -6.89 -1.16 2.65
CA PHE A 62 -6.29 -2.28 1.94
C PHE A 62 -5.94 -1.81 0.53
N LEU A 63 -4.67 -1.44 0.33
CA LEU A 63 -4.18 -0.81 -0.89
C LEU A 63 -4.45 -1.66 -2.14
N GLY A 64 -5.23 -1.11 -3.07
CA GLY A 64 -5.63 -1.81 -4.30
C GLY A 64 -6.77 -2.80 -4.13
N SER A 65 -7.41 -2.86 -2.95
CA SER A 65 -8.63 -3.68 -2.80
C SER A 65 -9.83 -3.03 -3.50
N PRO A 66 -10.79 -3.83 -3.97
CA PRO A 66 -12.08 -3.32 -4.40
C PRO A 66 -12.84 -2.68 -3.24
N LEU A 67 -13.98 -2.07 -3.55
CA LEU A 67 -14.88 -1.51 -2.53
C LEU A 67 -15.33 -2.61 -1.56
N LEU A 68 -15.08 -2.37 -0.27
CA LEU A 68 -15.43 -3.28 0.82
C LEU A 68 -16.86 -2.98 1.33
N GLN A 69 -17.57 -4.01 1.70
CA GLN A 69 -18.82 -3.85 2.46
C GLN A 69 -18.48 -3.68 3.94
N LEU A 70 -18.51 -2.45 4.40
CA LEU A 70 -18.16 -2.08 5.76
C LEU A 70 -19.39 -1.81 6.60
N SER A 71 -19.28 -2.09 7.89
CA SER A 71 -20.25 -1.69 8.92
C SER A 71 -20.21 -0.17 9.15
N SER A 72 -21.24 0.36 9.82
CA SER A 72 -21.42 1.80 10.06
C SER A 72 -20.29 2.44 10.89
N ASN A 73 -19.53 1.65 11.64
CA ASN A 73 -18.39 2.10 12.44
C ASN A 73 -17.05 2.08 11.67
N ALA A 74 -17.07 1.79 10.35
CA ALA A 74 -15.86 1.71 9.55
C ALA A 74 -15.97 2.49 8.24
N ARG A 75 -14.86 3.04 7.77
CA ARG A 75 -14.72 3.72 6.47
C ARG A 75 -13.54 3.13 5.70
N GLN A 76 -13.68 3.03 4.39
CA GLN A 76 -12.58 2.62 3.52
C GLN A 76 -11.78 3.83 3.07
N ALA A 77 -10.46 3.71 3.11
CA ALA A 77 -9.52 4.61 2.46
C ALA A 77 -8.80 3.87 1.34
N THR A 78 -8.48 4.55 0.25
CA THR A 78 -7.80 3.98 -0.92
C THR A 78 -6.32 4.32 -0.97
N THR A 79 -5.88 5.37 -0.24
CA THR A 79 -4.51 5.83 -0.14
C THR A 79 -4.11 6.02 1.32
N LEU A 80 -2.80 6.07 1.58
CA LEU A 80 -2.26 6.36 2.93
C LEU A 80 -2.66 7.75 3.41
N GLU A 81 -2.63 8.73 2.50
CA GLU A 81 -3.07 10.10 2.79
C GLU A 81 -4.54 10.12 3.19
N SER A 82 -5.41 9.50 2.39
CA SER A 82 -6.84 9.45 2.71
C SER A 82 -7.11 8.73 4.03
N ALA A 83 -6.35 7.68 4.36
CA ALA A 83 -6.46 6.98 5.63
C ALA A 83 -6.10 7.89 6.82
N ALA A 84 -5.00 8.64 6.69
CA ALA A 84 -4.56 9.56 7.74
C ALA A 84 -5.56 10.71 7.94
N LEU A 85 -6.04 11.33 6.86
CA LEU A 85 -6.98 12.44 6.92
C LEU A 85 -8.35 12.03 7.46
N GLN A 86 -8.88 10.86 7.05
CA GLN A 86 -10.11 10.31 7.61
C GLN A 86 -9.99 10.05 9.11
N ALA A 87 -8.88 9.48 9.55
CA ALA A 87 -8.65 9.22 10.96
C ALA A 87 -8.49 10.50 11.79
N ALA A 88 -7.94 11.55 11.20
CA ALA A 88 -7.81 12.86 11.82
C ALA A 88 -9.10 13.71 11.71
N ASN A 89 -10.17 13.19 11.12
CA ASN A 89 -11.39 13.95 10.77
C ASN A 89 -11.09 15.23 9.97
N GLN A 90 -10.15 15.14 9.04
CA GLN A 90 -9.77 16.23 8.14
C GLN A 90 -10.19 15.91 6.71
N GLU A 91 -10.52 16.95 5.95
CA GLU A 91 -10.83 16.83 4.53
C GLU A 91 -9.55 16.86 3.69
N ILE A 92 -9.55 16.07 2.60
CA ILE A 92 -8.49 16.14 1.59
C ILE A 92 -8.62 17.51 0.90
N LYS A 93 -7.64 18.37 1.08
CA LYS A 93 -7.56 19.62 0.34
C LYS A 93 -7.08 19.29 -1.08
N PRO A 94 -7.87 19.62 -2.12
CA PRO A 94 -7.41 19.39 -3.48
C PRO A 94 -6.11 20.17 -3.74
N ILE A 95 -5.12 19.52 -4.34
CA ILE A 95 -3.89 20.18 -4.76
C ILE A 95 -4.26 21.12 -5.92
N ASN A 96 -4.38 22.40 -5.63
CA ASN A 96 -4.89 23.42 -6.57
C ASN A 96 -3.95 23.79 -7.71
N SER A 97 -2.79 23.18 -7.84
CA SER A 97 -1.87 23.47 -8.94
C SER A 97 -0.93 22.30 -9.25
N VAL A 98 -1.41 21.37 -10.03
CA VAL A 98 -0.48 20.65 -10.89
C VAL A 98 -0.19 21.59 -12.06
N SER A 99 0.99 22.18 -12.09
CA SER A 99 1.49 22.88 -13.28
C SER A 99 1.35 21.89 -14.43
N LYS A 100 0.53 22.24 -15.44
CA LYS A 100 0.45 21.48 -16.68
C LYS A 100 1.80 21.65 -17.38
N ASN A 101 2.77 20.83 -17.00
CA ASN A 101 4.03 20.77 -17.69
C ASN A 101 3.74 20.13 -19.06
N THR A 102 3.64 20.92 -20.10
CA THR A 102 3.35 20.50 -21.48
C THR A 102 4.57 19.88 -22.17
N GLY A 103 5.59 19.48 -21.41
CA GLY A 103 6.73 18.73 -21.91
C GLY A 103 6.33 17.34 -22.41
N ALA A 104 7.12 16.79 -23.33
CA ALA A 104 6.95 15.41 -23.82
C ALA A 104 6.81 14.45 -22.63
N ALA A 105 5.85 13.52 -22.72
CA ALA A 105 5.57 12.54 -21.68
C ALA A 105 6.86 11.77 -21.34
N LYS A 106 7.39 12.04 -20.13
CA LYS A 106 8.60 11.36 -19.65
C LYS A 106 8.21 10.08 -18.92
N ARG A 107 9.09 9.10 -18.99
CA ARG A 107 8.97 7.88 -18.21
C ARG A 107 9.15 8.17 -16.73
N ILE A 108 8.40 7.51 -15.89
CA ILE A 108 8.61 7.48 -14.45
C ILE A 108 9.23 6.14 -14.09
N LEU A 109 10.39 6.18 -13.46
CA LEU A 109 11.00 5.04 -12.77
C LEU A 109 10.97 5.31 -11.28
N GLY A 110 10.11 4.61 -10.55
CA GLY A 110 10.00 4.70 -9.09
C GLY A 110 10.76 3.56 -8.43
N LEU A 111 11.71 3.87 -7.55
CA LEU A 111 12.46 2.91 -6.75
C LEU A 111 12.07 3.04 -5.28
N TYR A 112 11.49 2.00 -4.72
CA TYR A 112 10.95 2.00 -3.37
C TYR A 112 11.65 0.97 -2.48
N ALA A 113 11.96 1.35 -1.24
CA ALA A 113 12.51 0.44 -0.23
C ALA A 113 11.44 -0.25 0.62
N GLY A 114 10.18 -0.18 0.20
CA GLY A 114 9.06 -0.78 0.92
C GLY A 114 7.83 -0.96 0.05
N GLY A 115 7.29 -2.18 0.06
CA GLY A 115 6.20 -2.61 -0.82
C GLY A 115 4.89 -1.86 -0.64
N THR A 116 4.63 -1.25 0.51
CA THR A 116 3.41 -0.47 0.75
C THR A 116 3.40 0.82 -0.09
N LEU A 117 4.51 1.57 -0.07
CA LEU A 117 4.65 2.79 -0.87
C LEU A 117 4.75 2.46 -2.36
N ALA A 118 5.43 1.36 -2.73
CA ALA A 118 5.48 0.90 -4.11
C ALA A 118 4.08 0.53 -4.64
N ALA A 119 3.25 -0.11 -3.83
CA ALA A 119 1.87 -0.44 -4.18
C ALA A 119 1.03 0.83 -4.35
N GLU A 120 1.10 1.77 -3.42
CA GLU A 120 0.36 3.04 -3.50
C GLU A 120 0.74 3.86 -4.73
N ALA A 121 2.04 3.97 -5.05
CA ALA A 121 2.49 4.67 -6.24
C ALA A 121 1.92 4.07 -7.53
N GLN A 122 1.85 2.74 -7.63
CA GLN A 122 1.21 2.06 -8.76
C GLN A 122 -0.28 2.42 -8.84
N ILE A 123 -1.00 2.35 -7.73
CA ILE A 123 -2.45 2.65 -7.66
C ILE A 123 -2.71 4.08 -8.11
N ILE A 124 -1.95 5.05 -7.58
CA ILE A 124 -2.09 6.45 -7.97
C ILE A 124 -1.86 6.64 -9.47
N LEU A 125 -0.82 6.06 -10.05
CA LEU A 125 -0.55 6.17 -11.48
C LEU A 125 -1.66 5.53 -12.32
N ILE A 126 -2.17 4.37 -11.92
CA ILE A 126 -3.28 3.68 -12.59
C ILE A 126 -4.56 4.53 -12.54
N ASP A 127 -4.87 5.13 -11.38
CA ASP A 127 -6.05 5.99 -11.20
C ASP A 127 -5.98 7.25 -12.07
N TYR A 128 -4.75 7.73 -12.38
CA TYR A 128 -4.53 8.80 -13.37
C TYR A 128 -4.53 8.32 -14.83
N GLY A 129 -4.81 7.04 -15.09
CA GLY A 129 -4.90 6.46 -16.42
C GLY A 129 -3.57 6.05 -17.04
N PHE A 130 -2.50 5.94 -16.26
CA PHE A 130 -1.20 5.51 -16.75
C PHE A 130 -1.06 3.98 -16.72
N SER A 131 -0.35 3.45 -17.71
CA SER A 131 0.06 2.05 -17.74
C SER A 131 1.33 1.86 -16.93
N VAL A 132 1.31 0.95 -15.97
CA VAL A 132 2.39 0.73 -15.00
C VAL A 132 2.88 -0.72 -15.05
N THR A 133 4.19 -0.91 -15.00
CA THR A 133 4.83 -2.20 -14.75
C THR A 133 5.50 -2.23 -13.38
N SER A 134 5.55 -3.39 -12.75
CA SER A 134 6.22 -3.57 -11.46
C SER A 134 6.74 -5.00 -11.30
N ASN A 135 7.78 -5.17 -10.47
CA ASN A 135 8.21 -6.48 -9.99
C ASN A 135 7.28 -7.06 -8.92
N ALA A 136 6.45 -6.20 -8.30
CA ALA A 136 5.40 -6.58 -7.36
C ALA A 136 4.07 -5.92 -7.78
N PRO A 137 3.45 -6.36 -8.90
CA PRO A 137 2.32 -5.66 -9.50
C PRO A 137 1.07 -5.73 -8.60
N VAL A 138 0.40 -4.58 -8.46
CA VAL A 138 -0.95 -4.50 -7.90
C VAL A 138 -1.99 -4.80 -9.00
N PRO A 139 -3.28 -5.03 -8.65
CA PRO A 139 -4.34 -5.12 -9.64
C PRO A 139 -4.35 -3.92 -10.58
N GLY A 140 -4.32 -4.16 -11.90
CA GLY A 140 -4.22 -3.13 -12.94
C GLY A 140 -2.79 -2.79 -13.40
N ALA A 141 -1.76 -3.18 -12.65
CA ALA A 141 -0.37 -3.12 -13.10
C ALA A 141 0.05 -4.43 -13.79
N LEU A 142 1.08 -4.36 -14.62
CA LEU A 142 1.63 -5.50 -15.33
C LEU A 142 3.02 -5.90 -14.76
N PRO A 143 3.43 -7.16 -14.90
CA PRO A 143 4.81 -7.57 -14.59
C PRO A 143 5.84 -6.83 -15.44
N ILE A 144 7.05 -6.64 -14.92
CA ILE A 144 8.17 -6.07 -15.67
C ILE A 144 8.43 -6.93 -16.91
N GLY A 145 8.69 -6.27 -18.06
CA GLY A 145 8.90 -6.91 -19.35
C GLY A 145 7.62 -7.13 -20.16
N SER A 146 6.45 -6.79 -19.64
CA SER A 146 5.17 -6.84 -20.34
C SER A 146 4.98 -5.63 -21.27
N GLY A 147 5.65 -5.62 -22.42
CA GLY A 147 5.45 -4.59 -23.45
C GLY A 147 6.22 -3.29 -23.25
N ASN A 148 6.04 -2.33 -24.17
CA ASN A 148 6.65 -0.99 -24.13
C ASN A 148 5.84 -0.04 -23.25
N LEU A 149 5.88 -0.24 -21.95
CA LEU A 149 5.12 0.60 -21.03
C LEU A 149 5.91 1.79 -20.50
N GLN A 150 5.18 2.85 -20.19
CA GLN A 150 5.76 4.15 -19.94
C GLN A 150 6.32 4.32 -18.52
N HIS A 151 5.74 3.63 -17.52
CA HIS A 151 6.06 3.83 -16.12
C HIS A 151 6.41 2.51 -15.45
N THR A 152 7.46 2.53 -14.63
CA THR A 152 7.94 1.34 -13.91
C THR A 152 8.12 1.66 -12.44
N ILE A 153 7.54 0.83 -11.58
CA ILE A 153 7.66 0.93 -10.12
C ILE A 153 8.33 -0.33 -9.59
N ILE A 154 9.46 -0.15 -8.93
CA ILE A 154 10.29 -1.23 -8.37
C ILE A 154 10.18 -1.23 -6.85
N ASP A 155 9.75 -2.35 -6.29
CA ASP A 155 9.85 -2.65 -4.86
C ASP A 155 11.17 -3.36 -4.57
N LEU A 156 12.17 -2.62 -4.09
CA LEU A 156 13.46 -3.16 -3.68
C LEU A 156 13.39 -3.96 -2.36
N GLY A 157 12.23 -3.94 -1.70
CA GLY A 157 11.93 -4.77 -0.53
C GLY A 157 11.36 -6.14 -0.88
N ALA A 158 11.12 -6.45 -2.16
CA ALA A 158 10.66 -7.74 -2.61
C ALA A 158 11.72 -8.84 -2.43
N ASP A 159 11.27 -10.10 -2.33
CA ASP A 159 12.12 -11.24 -2.03
C ASP A 159 13.32 -11.38 -3.00
N GLU A 160 13.17 -11.01 -4.26
CA GLU A 160 14.25 -11.04 -5.26
C GLU A 160 15.45 -10.14 -4.92
N TYR A 161 15.23 -9.06 -4.16
CA TYR A 161 16.27 -8.14 -3.72
C TYR A 161 16.75 -8.42 -2.29
N THR A 162 15.95 -9.07 -1.47
CA THR A 162 16.20 -9.25 -0.04
C THR A 162 16.60 -10.68 0.33
N GLN A 163 16.48 -11.66 -0.59
CA GLN A 163 16.87 -13.03 -0.30
C GLN A 163 18.39 -13.14 -0.08
N GLY A 164 18.78 -13.53 1.13
CA GLY A 164 20.19 -13.63 1.54
C GLY A 164 20.90 -12.28 1.74
N ARG A 165 20.15 -11.19 1.79
CA ARG A 165 20.65 -9.84 2.03
C ARG A 165 19.81 -9.10 3.06
N PRO A 166 20.39 -8.11 3.78
CA PRO A 166 19.58 -7.24 4.62
C PRO A 166 18.56 -6.44 3.79
N HIS A 167 17.47 -6.06 4.44
CA HIS A 167 16.42 -5.27 3.80
C HIS A 167 16.97 -3.90 3.32
N PRO A 168 16.51 -3.35 2.17
CA PRO A 168 17.01 -2.08 1.61
C PRO A 168 16.83 -0.86 2.52
N MET A 169 15.98 -0.93 3.52
CA MET A 169 15.90 0.12 4.55
C MET A 169 17.13 0.16 5.45
N ILE A 170 17.83 -0.98 5.61
CA ILE A 170 19.01 -1.12 6.46
C ILE A 170 20.28 -1.08 5.62
N GLU A 171 20.29 -1.75 4.47
CA GLU A 171 21.46 -1.89 3.59
C GLU A 171 21.38 -0.91 2.42
N PRO A 172 22.17 0.20 2.45
CA PRO A 172 22.12 1.22 1.41
C PRO A 172 22.52 0.73 0.01
N SER A 173 23.40 -0.25 -0.10
CA SER A 173 23.91 -0.75 -1.39
C SER A 173 22.78 -1.34 -2.25
N VAL A 174 21.78 -1.95 -1.66
CA VAL A 174 20.60 -2.48 -2.36
C VAL A 174 19.82 -1.37 -3.08
N ARG A 175 19.86 -0.15 -2.53
CA ARG A 175 19.18 1.03 -3.11
C ARG A 175 20.09 1.79 -4.08
N SER A 176 21.37 1.94 -3.73
CA SER A 176 22.31 2.79 -4.46
C SER A 176 22.61 2.25 -5.85
N ALA A 177 22.82 0.94 -5.99
CA ALA A 177 23.16 0.36 -7.28
C ALA A 177 22.05 0.52 -8.34
N PRO A 178 20.76 0.20 -8.07
CA PRO A 178 19.68 0.48 -9.00
C PRO A 178 19.48 1.97 -9.29
N PHE A 179 19.67 2.82 -8.28
CA PHE A 179 19.54 4.27 -8.44
C PHE A 179 20.62 4.84 -9.37
N LEU A 180 21.89 4.51 -9.14
CA LEU A 180 22.98 4.96 -10.00
C LEU A 180 22.80 4.46 -11.44
N LYS A 181 22.44 3.19 -11.62
CA LYS A 181 22.14 2.63 -12.95
C LYS A 181 21.01 3.41 -13.64
N ALA A 182 19.97 3.81 -12.92
CA ALA A 182 18.88 4.60 -13.47
C ALA A 182 19.28 6.02 -13.84
N CYS A 183 20.30 6.59 -13.18
CA CYS A 183 20.86 7.91 -13.53
C CYS A 183 21.72 7.88 -14.79
N ASP A 184 22.34 6.73 -15.08
CA ASP A 184 23.22 6.54 -16.25
C ASP A 184 22.44 6.18 -17.53
N ASP A 185 21.15 5.82 -17.40
CA ASP A 185 20.27 5.43 -18.52
C ASP A 185 19.20 6.55 -18.71
N PRO A 186 19.42 7.50 -19.65
CA PRO A 186 18.60 8.71 -19.81
C PRO A 186 17.22 8.46 -20.45
#